data_bb00ea30455d3e15faaddf0bf64a98bf
#
_entry.id   bb00ea30455d3e15faaddf0bf64a98bf
#
_cell.length_a   1.000
_cell.length_b   1.000
_cell.length_c   1.000
_cell.angle_alpha   90.00
_cell.angle_beta   90.00
_cell.angle_gamma   90.00
#
_symmetry.space_group_name_H-M   'P 1'
#
loop_
_entity.id
_entity.type
_entity.pdbx_description
1 polymer ?
#
loop_
_entity_poly.entity_id
_entity_poly.type
_entity_poly.pdbx_seq_one_letter_code
_entity_poly.pdbx_strand_id
1 'polypeptide(L)'
;MRIDLAASLRWAARLGLNEGVDNHFSMAVAGDDGVMRGDRFLINPYGWHWSEITASSLVLCNAKGEVLEGDNEVEDTAFYIHSRVHLACPSATVAMH
;
A
#
# COMPACT_ATOMS: atom_id res chain seq x y z
N MET A 1 3.73 -8.17 7.63
CA MET A 1 2.84 -7.34 6.79
C MET A 1 3.40 -7.05 5.41
N ARG A 2 4.66 -6.66 5.29
CA ARG A 2 5.27 -6.42 3.96
C ARG A 2 5.25 -7.66 3.06
N ILE A 3 5.58 -8.82 3.61
CA ILE A 3 5.58 -10.08 2.87
C ILE A 3 4.17 -10.40 2.36
N ASP A 4 3.17 -10.24 3.20
CA ASP A 4 1.79 -10.56 2.84
C ASP A 4 1.27 -9.64 1.73
N LEU A 5 1.55 -8.35 1.83
CA LEU A 5 1.13 -7.40 0.79
C LEU A 5 1.86 -7.64 -0.53
N ALA A 6 3.17 -7.87 -0.49
CA ALA A 6 3.95 -8.18 -1.68
C ALA A 6 3.46 -9.48 -2.34
N ALA A 7 3.19 -10.51 -1.55
CA ALA A 7 2.65 -11.77 -2.05
C ALA A 7 1.28 -11.57 -2.70
N SER A 8 0.41 -10.77 -2.10
CA SER A 8 -0.92 -10.47 -2.64
C SER A 8 -0.84 -9.79 -4.00
N LEU A 9 0.05 -8.81 -4.16
CA LEU A 9 0.26 -8.10 -5.42
C LEU A 9 0.80 -9.05 -6.50
N ARG A 10 1.77 -9.88 -6.17
CA ARG A 10 2.34 -10.85 -7.12
C ARG A 10 1.34 -11.92 -7.52
N TRP A 11 0.52 -12.42 -6.59
CA TRP A 11 -0.56 -13.34 -6.90
C TRP A 11 -1.62 -12.69 -7.80
N ALA A 12 -2.00 -11.45 -7.52
CA ALA A 12 -2.96 -10.72 -8.35
C ALA A 12 -2.41 -10.56 -9.78
N ALA A 13 -1.14 -10.22 -9.95
CA ALA A 13 -0.50 -10.15 -11.27
C ALA A 13 -0.55 -11.50 -11.98
N ARG A 14 -0.28 -12.57 -11.27
CA ARG A 14 -0.29 -13.94 -11.81
C ARG A 14 -1.68 -14.37 -12.26
N LEU A 15 -2.72 -13.87 -11.61
CA LEU A 15 -4.12 -14.12 -11.97
C LEU A 15 -4.66 -13.13 -13.01
N GLY A 16 -3.85 -12.19 -13.48
CA GLY A 16 -4.26 -11.19 -14.48
C GLY A 16 -5.19 -10.11 -13.95
N LEU A 17 -5.13 -9.82 -12.65
CA LEU A 17 -6.02 -8.85 -12.01
C LEU A 17 -5.49 -7.42 -12.00
N ASN A 18 -4.22 -7.23 -12.36
CA ASN A 18 -3.62 -5.89 -12.43
C ASN A 18 -3.83 -5.25 -13.80
N GLU A 19 -3.78 -3.92 -13.81
CA GLU A 19 -3.79 -3.12 -15.05
C GLU A 19 -2.43 -2.43 -15.22
N GLY A 20 -1.41 -3.20 -15.63
CA GLY A 20 -0.06 -2.69 -15.73
C GLY A 20 0.49 -2.26 -14.38
N VAL A 21 0.73 -0.95 -14.22
CA VAL A 21 1.26 -0.36 -12.98
C VAL A 21 0.24 0.57 -12.29
N ASP A 22 -0.99 0.62 -12.77
CA ASP A 22 -1.94 1.67 -12.39
C ASP A 22 -2.74 1.41 -11.12
N ASN A 23 -3.02 0.16 -10.81
CA ASN A 23 -3.83 -0.18 -9.64
C ASN A 23 -2.97 -0.33 -8.38
N HIS A 24 -3.63 -0.30 -7.21
CA HIS A 24 -2.93 -0.30 -5.94
C HIS A 24 -3.61 -1.17 -4.90
N PHE A 25 -2.78 -1.85 -4.10
CA PHE A 25 -3.20 -2.49 -2.86
C PHE A 25 -2.49 -1.82 -1.72
N SER A 26 -3.19 -1.57 -0.63
CA SER A 26 -2.58 -1.04 0.58
C SER A 26 -3.00 -1.83 1.81
N MET A 27 -2.15 -1.77 2.82
CA MET A 27 -2.38 -2.44 4.10
C MET A 27 -2.04 -1.45 5.21
N ALA A 28 -3.04 -1.09 6.02
CA ALA A 28 -2.82 -0.23 7.17
C ALA A 28 -1.91 -0.92 8.19
N VAL A 29 -1.06 -0.14 8.83
CA VAL A 29 -0.17 -0.62 9.88
C VAL A 29 -0.39 0.17 11.17
N ALA A 30 -0.13 -0.46 12.31
CA ALA A 30 -0.23 0.18 13.60
C ALA A 30 0.85 1.24 13.77
N GLY A 31 0.57 2.24 14.60
CA GLY A 31 1.57 3.18 15.04
C GLY A 31 2.60 2.53 15.98
N ASP A 32 3.58 3.30 16.43
CA ASP A 32 4.65 2.80 17.31
C ASP A 32 4.10 2.29 18.67
N ASP A 33 2.93 2.77 19.07
CA ASP A 33 2.22 2.31 20.27
C ASP A 33 1.37 1.06 20.05
N GLY A 34 1.39 0.48 18.87
CA GLY A 34 0.61 -0.71 18.50
C GLY A 34 -0.86 -0.43 18.18
N VAL A 35 -1.29 0.83 18.12
CA VAL A 35 -2.69 1.19 17.86
C VAL A 35 -2.91 1.44 16.36
N MET A 36 -3.95 0.81 15.81
CA MET A 36 -4.36 0.96 14.41
C MET A 36 -5.29 2.18 14.28
N ARG A 37 -4.80 3.25 13.63
CA ARG A 37 -5.56 4.49 13.44
C ARG A 37 -5.92 4.77 11.98
N GLY A 38 -5.40 3.97 11.04
CA GLY A 38 -5.56 4.22 9.61
C GLY A 38 -4.73 5.39 9.08
N ASP A 39 -3.79 5.88 9.86
CA ASP A 39 -2.93 7.02 9.50
C ASP A 39 -1.57 6.63 8.93
N ARG A 40 -1.29 5.32 8.86
CA ARG A 40 -0.09 4.76 8.23
C ARG A 40 -0.48 3.53 7.42
N PHE A 41 0.10 3.38 6.26
CA PHE A 41 -0.16 2.21 5.42
C PHE A 41 1.00 1.89 4.49
N LEU A 42 1.15 0.60 4.21
CA LEU A 42 2.04 0.10 3.17
C LEU A 42 1.28 0.13 1.84
N ILE A 43 1.98 0.46 0.76
CA ILE A 43 1.39 0.51 -0.58
C ILE A 43 2.46 0.13 -1.61
N ASN A 44 2.03 -0.36 -2.78
CA ASN A 44 2.95 -0.65 -3.86
C ASN A 44 3.53 0.65 -4.46
N PRO A 45 4.81 0.62 -4.85
CA PRO A 45 5.51 1.79 -5.34
C PRO A 45 5.01 2.24 -6.72
N TYR A 46 5.12 3.54 -6.98
CA TYR A 46 4.80 4.14 -8.25
C TYR A 46 5.64 3.54 -9.39
N GLY A 47 4.97 3.16 -10.47
CA GLY A 47 5.63 2.75 -11.71
C GLY A 47 6.17 1.32 -11.74
N TRP A 48 5.98 0.53 -10.68
CA TRP A 48 6.42 -0.86 -10.64
C TRP A 48 5.30 -1.79 -11.10
N HIS A 49 5.64 -2.73 -11.99
CA HIS A 49 4.71 -3.81 -12.33
C HIS A 49 4.54 -4.74 -11.12
N TRP A 50 3.32 -5.21 -10.89
CA TRP A 50 3.01 -6.00 -9.69
C TRP A 50 3.81 -7.30 -9.60
N SER A 51 4.19 -7.89 -10.73
CA SER A 51 5.04 -9.08 -10.76
C SER A 51 6.45 -8.85 -10.21
N GLU A 52 6.88 -7.59 -10.15
CA GLU A 52 8.22 -7.19 -9.69
C GLU A 52 8.24 -6.78 -8.22
N ILE A 53 7.08 -6.67 -7.57
CA ILE A 53 6.99 -6.20 -6.19
C ILE A 53 7.66 -7.19 -5.23
N THR A 54 8.46 -6.64 -4.33
CA THR A 54 9.06 -7.37 -3.21
C THR A 54 8.68 -6.70 -1.89
N ALA A 55 8.90 -7.38 -0.78
CA ALA A 55 8.64 -6.79 0.54
C ALA A 55 9.41 -5.48 0.74
N SER A 56 10.64 -5.41 0.23
CA SER A 56 11.50 -4.23 0.36
C SER A 56 11.15 -3.09 -0.59
N SER A 57 10.43 -3.36 -1.69
CA SER A 57 10.03 -2.31 -2.62
C SER A 57 8.79 -1.54 -2.17
N LEU A 58 8.00 -2.09 -1.26
CA LEU A 58 6.82 -1.43 -0.71
C LEU A 58 7.19 -0.16 0.05
N VAL A 59 6.29 0.81 0.00
CA VAL A 59 6.49 2.10 0.65
C VAL A 59 5.56 2.19 1.86
N LEU A 60 6.09 2.63 3.00
CA LEU A 60 5.28 3.00 4.16
C LEU A 60 5.09 4.51 4.14
N CYS A 61 3.86 4.95 4.12
CA CYS A 61 3.52 6.37 4.16
C CYS A 61 2.49 6.68 5.23
N ASN A 62 2.36 7.96 5.55
CA ASN A 62 1.36 8.45 6.50
C ASN A 62 0.22 9.17 5.77
N ALA A 63 -0.78 9.59 6.54
CA ALA A 63 -1.96 10.26 6.02
C ALA A 63 -1.68 11.66 5.44
N LYS A 64 -0.48 12.20 5.64
CA LYS A 64 -0.05 13.49 5.09
C LYS A 64 0.71 13.34 3.77
N GLY A 65 0.93 12.10 3.31
CA GLY A 65 1.68 11.83 2.09
C GLY A 65 3.18 11.74 2.29
N GLU A 66 3.66 11.74 3.52
CA GLU A 66 5.09 11.59 3.80
C GLU A 66 5.49 10.13 3.72
N VAL A 67 6.59 9.84 3.02
CA VAL A 67 7.18 8.51 2.99
C VAL A 67 7.98 8.31 4.28
N LEU A 68 7.56 7.34 5.08
CA LEU A 68 8.21 7.03 6.36
C LEU A 68 9.31 5.97 6.21
N GLU A 69 9.10 5.00 5.31
CA GLU A 69 10.08 3.95 5.01
C GLU A 69 9.99 3.57 3.54
N GLY A 70 11.14 3.34 2.93
CA GLY A 70 11.28 2.91 1.55
C GLY A 70 11.94 3.96 0.67
N ASP A 71 12.53 3.51 -0.43
CA ASP A 71 13.28 4.36 -1.37
C ASP A 71 12.45 4.77 -2.58
N ASN A 72 11.23 4.26 -2.71
CA ASN A 72 10.36 4.49 -3.86
C ASN A 72 9.32 5.54 -3.56
N GLU A 73 8.64 5.99 -4.61
CA GLU A 73 7.58 6.99 -4.53
C GLU A 73 6.21 6.32 -4.52
N VAL A 74 5.21 7.05 -4.00
CA VAL A 74 3.80 6.69 -4.05
C VAL A 74 3.12 7.55 -5.10
N GLU A 75 2.26 6.94 -5.92
CA GLU A 75 1.48 7.67 -6.90
C GLU A 75 0.42 8.52 -6.18
N ASP A 76 0.29 9.80 -6.60
CA ASP A 76 -0.57 10.77 -5.90
C ASP A 76 -2.04 10.36 -5.81
N THR A 77 -2.60 9.84 -6.88
CA THR A 77 -4.01 9.39 -6.91
C THR A 77 -4.21 8.24 -5.93
N ALA A 78 -3.27 7.29 -5.92
CA ALA A 78 -3.30 6.17 -5.00
C ALA A 78 -3.26 6.65 -3.55
N PHE A 79 -2.37 7.58 -3.26
CA PHE A 79 -2.28 8.16 -1.92
C PHE A 79 -3.61 8.76 -1.47
N TYR A 80 -4.24 9.60 -2.30
CA TYR A 80 -5.50 10.24 -1.93
C TYR A 80 -6.62 9.23 -1.69
N ILE A 81 -6.74 8.22 -2.52
CA ILE A 81 -7.77 7.19 -2.37
C ILE A 81 -7.53 6.37 -1.10
N HIS A 82 -6.34 5.80 -0.99
CA HIS A 82 -6.02 4.86 0.10
C HIS A 82 -5.97 5.53 1.47
N SER A 83 -5.41 6.73 1.57
CA SER A 83 -5.37 7.46 2.83
C SER A 83 -6.77 7.77 3.36
N ARG A 84 -7.68 8.16 2.47
CA ARG A 84 -9.06 8.45 2.84
C ARG A 84 -9.82 7.22 3.29
N VAL A 85 -9.64 6.09 2.61
CA VAL A 85 -10.27 4.83 3.00
C VAL A 85 -9.82 4.42 4.39
N HIS A 86 -8.51 4.40 4.64
CA HIS A 86 -7.98 3.98 5.93
C HIS A 86 -8.36 4.93 7.07
N LEU A 87 -8.36 6.24 6.84
CA LEU A 87 -8.75 7.22 7.85
C LEU A 87 -10.25 7.15 8.17
N ALA A 88 -11.09 7.02 7.14
CA ALA A 88 -12.54 6.98 7.31
C ALA A 88 -13.01 5.68 7.97
N CYS A 89 -12.29 4.59 7.75
CA CYS A 89 -12.64 3.28 8.27
C CYS A 89 -11.39 2.56 8.81
N PRO A 90 -10.92 2.90 10.03
CA PRO A 90 -9.70 2.30 10.59
C PRO A 90 -9.75 0.78 10.74
N SER A 91 -10.94 0.18 10.78
CA SER A 91 -11.11 -1.28 10.80
C SER A 91 -10.91 -1.93 9.43
N ALA A 92 -10.98 -1.16 8.34
CA ALA A 92 -10.66 -1.64 6.99
C ALA A 92 -9.13 -1.61 6.81
N THR A 93 -8.48 -2.68 7.23
CA THR A 93 -7.01 -2.74 7.25
C THR A 93 -6.40 -2.97 5.88
N VAL A 94 -7.16 -3.45 4.91
CA VAL A 94 -6.70 -3.69 3.54
C VAL A 94 -7.62 -2.97 2.56
N ALA A 95 -7.06 -2.27 1.60
CA ALA A 95 -7.78 -1.65 0.50
C ALA A 95 -7.16 -2.12 -0.82
N MET A 96 -8.01 -2.62 -1.72
CA MET A 96 -7.59 -3.19 -3.00
C MET A 96 -8.40 -2.59 -4.13
N HIS A 97 -7.71 -2.07 -5.13
CA HIS A 97 -8.39 -1.64 -6.35
C HIS A 97 -7.50 -1.69 -7.60
#